data_06cc89013f5c1247683fff0e032c6ca3
#
_entry.id   06cc89013f5c1247683fff0e032c6ca3
#
_cell.length_a   1.000
_cell.length_b   1.000
_cell.length_c   1.000
_cell.angle_alpha   90.00
_cell.angle_beta   90.00
_cell.angle_gamma   90.00
#
_symmetry.space_group_name_H-M   'P 1'
#
loop_
_entity.id
_entity.type
_entity.pdbx_description
1 polymer ?
#
loop_
_entity_poly.entity_id
_entity_poly.type
_entity_poly.pdbx_seq_one_letter_code
_entity_poly.pdbx_strand_id
1 'polypeptide(L)'
;MKRMLVLSLAAALALSGCNAAASRTGAAVSAVTSGVSEPAVVGTVLDCTGTENVTISKAGSYTLTGDLQGCVVVDVGKNDKVELILQNLTVTAADGPALWVRQADKVTITLAEGTASTLTDGSVYTDQTDEEPNAALFCDADLTIQGTGALTVTGNFDHAIRCKDDLVVDGGVLTLSAVGKGLKAKKTLTVNGGDITILHSEEGIEANTILLAGGTLDVTASDDGINASSPDNWDGDAPSLTISGGTVLVDAQGDGLDSNGALTVSGGVLLIAGPTGSGDGALDAEQTPVITGGIVMAAGSQGMAVNFGGSSTQASWLASTGEQAAGTSLTLVDDTGAVLAHWTPGKSYQCVTLSTPAMAQGGSYTLLTGAAVDGADEHGFADSGTAAGGETAAETTLESLNQSDVQGMGGGMRGGMGGGMMPGADGERPEKVFGENGGRGGKMDMTPPDGEAGATPPDRKNGMGEFGSIKENT
;
A
#
# COMPACT_ATOMS: atom_id res chain seq x y z
N MET A 1 7.37 -33.18 52.02
CA MET A 1 7.75 -32.51 53.28
C MET A 1 8.79 -31.46 52.98
N LYS A 2 8.64 -30.32 53.59
CA LYS A 2 9.44 -29.09 53.66
C LYS A 2 9.11 -28.02 52.59
N ARG A 3 8.26 -27.11 53.05
CA ARG A 3 8.07 -25.74 52.61
C ARG A 3 9.34 -24.94 52.95
N MET A 4 9.72 -24.02 52.09
CA MET A 4 10.58 -22.91 52.51
C MET A 4 10.10 -21.62 51.88
N LEU A 5 9.74 -20.72 52.73
CA LEU A 5 9.28 -19.36 52.64
C LEU A 5 10.51 -18.49 52.39
N VAL A 6 10.49 -17.52 51.47
CA VAL A 6 11.49 -16.45 51.41
C VAL A 6 10.80 -15.09 51.41
N LEU A 7 11.27 -14.31 52.33
CA LEU A 7 10.83 -13.01 52.81
C LEU A 7 11.19 -11.87 51.82
N SER A 8 10.29 -10.93 51.71
CA SER A 8 10.48 -9.58 51.12
C SER A 8 11.34 -8.70 52.05
N LEU A 9 12.24 -7.91 51.46
CA LEU A 9 12.94 -6.84 52.18
C LEU A 9 12.76 -5.52 51.44
N ALA A 10 11.95 -4.62 52.00
CA ALA A 10 11.83 -3.23 51.61
C ALA A 10 12.92 -2.41 52.36
N ALA A 11 13.69 -1.59 51.66
CA ALA A 11 14.58 -0.62 52.29
C ALA A 11 14.08 0.79 51.97
N ALA A 12 13.64 1.48 53.00
CA ALA A 12 13.37 2.91 53.01
C ALA A 12 14.63 3.65 53.44
N LEU A 13 15.05 4.66 52.69
CA LEU A 13 16.07 5.64 53.11
C LEU A 13 15.39 6.99 53.32
N ALA A 14 15.36 7.41 54.58
CA ALA A 14 15.06 8.76 55.00
C ALA A 14 16.34 9.56 55.12
N LEU A 15 16.39 10.77 54.55
CA LEU A 15 17.40 11.77 54.86
C LEU A 15 16.73 13.07 55.30
N SER A 16 16.96 13.37 56.58
CA SER A 16 16.64 14.62 57.25
C SER A 16 17.78 15.63 57.11
N GLY A 17 17.48 16.91 57.03
CA GLY A 17 18.52 17.96 57.17
C GLY A 17 18.04 19.37 56.93
N CYS A 18 17.54 20.01 58.00
CA CYS A 18 17.67 21.38 58.52
C CYS A 18 17.50 22.64 57.62
N ASN A 19 16.47 23.35 58.00
CA ASN A 19 16.21 24.78 58.24
C ASN A 19 17.26 25.83 57.87
N ALA A 20 16.78 26.88 57.18
CA ALA A 20 17.00 28.29 57.54
C ALA A 20 15.85 29.16 57.01
N ALA A 21 15.19 29.86 57.91
CA ALA A 21 14.05 30.75 57.65
C ALA A 21 14.53 32.11 57.12
N ALA A 22 13.84 32.65 56.11
CA ALA A 22 13.77 34.07 55.87
C ALA A 22 12.36 34.43 55.36
N SER A 23 11.61 35.08 56.20
CA SER A 23 10.30 35.67 55.92
C SER A 23 10.42 36.84 54.94
N ARG A 24 9.63 36.83 53.84
CA ARG A 24 9.16 38.05 53.22
C ARG A 24 7.72 37.82 52.73
N THR A 25 6.84 38.62 53.30
CA THR A 25 5.46 38.80 52.92
C THR A 25 5.34 39.31 51.47
N GLY A 26 4.65 38.55 50.64
CA GLY A 26 4.26 38.96 49.29
C GLY A 26 2.90 38.35 48.99
N ALA A 27 1.93 39.18 48.70
CA ALA A 27 0.54 38.87 48.47
C ALA A 27 0.35 37.76 47.41
N ALA A 28 -0.40 36.75 47.74
CA ALA A 28 -0.86 35.73 46.80
C ALA A 28 -1.90 36.36 45.87
N VAL A 29 -1.50 36.56 44.60
CA VAL A 29 -2.45 36.78 43.52
C VAL A 29 -2.91 35.35 43.07
N SER A 30 -4.15 35.01 43.48
CA SER A 30 -4.84 33.84 42.93
C SER A 30 -5.08 34.07 41.45
N ALA A 31 -4.29 33.45 40.61
CA ALA A 31 -4.64 33.30 39.19
C ALA A 31 -5.84 32.33 39.11
N VAL A 32 -7.00 32.89 38.93
CA VAL A 32 -8.19 32.20 38.47
C VAL A 32 -7.93 31.82 37.02
N THR A 33 -7.42 30.64 36.76
CA THR A 33 -7.50 30.05 35.44
C THR A 33 -8.97 29.69 35.21
N SER A 34 -9.68 30.64 34.57
CA SER A 34 -10.94 30.33 33.92
C SER A 34 -10.62 29.39 32.77
N GLY A 35 -10.72 28.07 33.03
CA GLY A 35 -10.83 27.07 32.00
C GLY A 35 -12.13 27.35 31.24
N VAL A 36 -12.03 28.07 30.16
CA VAL A 36 -13.05 28.04 29.12
C VAL A 36 -12.86 26.67 28.47
N SER A 37 -13.58 25.65 28.97
CA SER A 37 -13.82 24.46 28.18
C SER A 37 -14.56 24.96 26.94
N GLU A 38 -13.93 24.86 25.76
CA GLU A 38 -14.69 24.92 24.52
C GLU A 38 -15.89 23.99 24.67
N PRO A 39 -17.11 24.44 24.33
CA PRO A 39 -18.25 23.56 24.38
C PRO A 39 -17.91 22.38 23.46
N ALA A 40 -17.94 21.16 23.99
CA ALA A 40 -17.87 19.96 23.18
C ALA A 40 -18.89 20.14 22.06
N VAL A 41 -18.44 20.13 20.82
CA VAL A 41 -19.33 20.19 19.66
C VAL A 41 -20.19 18.95 19.76
N VAL A 42 -21.43 19.10 20.23
CA VAL A 42 -22.39 17.99 20.29
C VAL A 42 -22.79 17.75 18.85
N GLY A 43 -22.12 16.77 18.22
CA GLY A 43 -22.42 16.36 16.85
C GLY A 43 -23.87 15.86 16.77
N THR A 44 -24.47 15.99 15.61
CA THR A 44 -25.81 15.45 15.34
C THR A 44 -25.71 13.93 15.25
N VAL A 45 -26.43 13.19 16.09
CA VAL A 45 -26.55 11.73 15.97
C VAL A 45 -27.63 11.42 14.94
N LEU A 46 -27.28 10.62 13.94
CA LEU A 46 -28.17 10.12 12.90
C LEU A 46 -28.25 8.59 13.02
N ASP A 47 -29.44 8.10 13.38
CA ASP A 47 -29.77 6.69 13.22
C ASP A 47 -30.13 6.46 11.74
N CYS A 48 -29.23 5.79 11.04
CA CYS A 48 -29.35 5.51 9.61
C CYS A 48 -30.18 4.25 9.31
N THR A 49 -30.75 3.60 10.34
CA THR A 49 -31.50 2.35 10.14
C THR A 49 -32.67 2.56 9.19
N GLY A 50 -32.67 1.83 8.06
CA GLY A 50 -33.75 1.95 7.06
C GLY A 50 -33.34 1.57 5.65
N THR A 51 -34.16 2.00 4.69
CA THR A 51 -33.97 1.71 3.23
C THR A 51 -33.92 2.98 2.38
N GLU A 52 -34.01 4.14 3.00
CA GLU A 52 -33.95 5.44 2.32
C GLU A 52 -32.55 6.01 2.44
N ASN A 53 -32.01 6.59 1.37
CA ASN A 53 -30.70 7.24 1.42
C ASN A 53 -30.67 8.34 2.49
N VAL A 54 -29.57 8.42 3.23
CA VAL A 54 -29.32 9.46 4.23
C VAL A 54 -28.52 10.57 3.58
N THR A 55 -29.07 11.79 3.49
CA THR A 55 -28.38 12.95 2.89
C THR A 55 -27.97 13.97 3.94
N ILE A 56 -26.71 14.28 3.99
CA ILE A 56 -26.08 15.34 4.80
C ILE A 56 -25.86 16.53 3.90
N SER A 57 -26.65 17.60 4.10
CA SER A 57 -26.66 18.81 3.27
C SER A 57 -26.15 20.07 3.98
N LYS A 58 -25.53 19.93 5.16
CA LYS A 58 -24.95 21.03 5.94
C LYS A 58 -23.62 20.62 6.53
N ALA A 59 -22.70 21.59 6.62
CA ALA A 59 -21.47 21.45 7.38
C ALA A 59 -21.73 21.09 8.84
N GLY A 60 -20.87 20.30 9.44
CA GLY A 60 -20.98 19.92 10.86
C GLY A 60 -20.38 18.56 11.15
N SER A 61 -20.56 18.11 12.41
CA SER A 61 -20.14 16.80 12.88
C SER A 61 -21.39 15.92 13.08
N TYR A 62 -21.34 14.70 12.53
CA TYR A 62 -22.45 13.75 12.51
C TYR A 62 -21.96 12.39 12.99
N THR A 63 -22.61 11.86 14.02
CA THR A 63 -22.40 10.47 14.44
C THR A 63 -23.42 9.58 13.72
N LEU A 64 -22.92 8.66 12.90
CA LEU A 64 -23.73 7.75 12.11
C LEU A 64 -23.77 6.37 12.77
N THR A 65 -24.96 5.84 12.95
CA THR A 65 -25.20 4.52 13.58
C THR A 65 -26.29 3.77 12.82
N GLY A 66 -26.40 2.46 13.05
CA GLY A 66 -27.50 1.63 12.56
C GLY A 66 -27.22 0.92 11.24
N ASP A 67 -28.26 0.29 10.68
CA ASP A 67 -28.20 -0.54 9.46
C ASP A 67 -28.96 0.11 8.32
N LEU A 68 -28.26 0.59 7.32
CA LEU A 68 -28.81 1.24 6.14
C LEU A 68 -28.74 0.30 4.92
N GLN A 69 -29.89 0.07 4.29
CA GLN A 69 -29.96 -0.52 2.94
C GLN A 69 -30.13 0.61 1.93
N GLY A 70 -29.03 1.27 1.58
CA GLY A 70 -29.03 2.47 0.74
C GLY A 70 -27.66 3.13 0.75
N CYS A 71 -27.60 4.46 0.56
CA CYS A 71 -26.37 5.24 0.49
C CYS A 71 -26.39 6.38 1.51
N VAL A 72 -25.27 6.62 2.14
CA VAL A 72 -25.00 7.90 2.85
C VAL A 72 -24.41 8.89 1.86
N VAL A 73 -25.11 9.99 1.61
CA VAL A 73 -24.70 11.04 0.68
C VAL A 73 -24.30 12.29 1.46
N VAL A 74 -23.11 12.81 1.18
CA VAL A 74 -22.67 14.13 1.65
C VAL A 74 -22.69 15.10 0.45
N ASP A 75 -23.55 16.12 0.54
CA ASP A 75 -23.70 17.13 -0.51
C ASP A 75 -23.86 18.49 0.15
N VAL A 76 -22.74 19.13 0.45
CA VAL A 76 -22.66 20.42 1.17
C VAL A 76 -22.03 21.50 0.29
N GLY A 77 -21.83 22.70 0.81
CA GLY A 77 -21.11 23.73 0.06
C GLY A 77 -19.65 23.34 -0.22
N LYS A 78 -19.13 23.70 -1.37
CA LYS A 78 -17.76 23.37 -1.81
C LYS A 78 -16.63 23.89 -0.90
N ASN A 79 -16.93 24.76 0.04
CA ASN A 79 -16.00 25.27 1.06
C ASN A 79 -16.35 24.77 2.47
N ASP A 80 -17.31 23.84 2.57
CA ASP A 80 -17.83 23.33 3.83
C ASP A 80 -17.07 22.04 4.22
N LYS A 81 -16.89 21.86 5.52
CA LYS A 81 -16.25 20.69 6.11
C LYS A 81 -17.28 19.85 6.84
N VAL A 82 -17.15 18.53 6.72
CA VAL A 82 -18.01 17.56 7.38
C VAL A 82 -17.15 16.56 8.14
N GLU A 83 -17.52 16.28 9.38
CA GLU A 83 -16.99 15.17 10.15
C GLU A 83 -18.08 14.09 10.27
N LEU A 84 -17.72 12.86 9.88
CA LEU A 84 -18.54 11.66 10.02
C LEU A 84 -17.92 10.76 11.09
N ILE A 85 -18.57 10.61 12.23
CA ILE A 85 -18.15 9.69 13.28
C ILE A 85 -18.91 8.38 13.06
N LEU A 86 -18.22 7.34 12.62
CA LEU A 86 -18.83 6.03 12.37
C LEU A 86 -18.85 5.23 13.69
N GLN A 87 -20.05 4.87 14.13
CA GLN A 87 -20.27 4.16 15.38
C GLN A 87 -21.20 2.96 15.17
N ASN A 88 -20.65 1.78 14.88
CA ASN A 88 -21.41 0.57 14.55
C ASN A 88 -22.41 0.82 13.39
N LEU A 89 -21.94 1.51 12.36
CA LEU A 89 -22.71 1.77 11.14
C LEU A 89 -22.51 0.63 10.16
N THR A 90 -23.59 0.07 9.65
CA THR A 90 -23.57 -0.83 8.48
C THR A 90 -24.32 -0.18 7.33
N VAL A 91 -23.66 -0.03 6.20
CA VAL A 91 -24.29 0.44 4.96
C VAL A 91 -24.12 -0.61 3.87
N THR A 92 -25.22 -1.01 3.27
CA THR A 92 -25.25 -1.91 2.11
C THR A 92 -26.05 -1.25 0.99
N ALA A 93 -25.39 -0.84 -0.07
CA ALA A 93 -26.04 -0.32 -1.25
C ALA A 93 -26.33 -1.45 -2.26
N ALA A 94 -27.51 -1.49 -2.81
CA ALA A 94 -27.86 -2.43 -3.90
C ALA A 94 -27.39 -1.92 -5.27
N ASP A 95 -27.22 -0.58 -5.39
CA ASP A 95 -26.82 0.14 -6.59
C ASP A 95 -26.03 1.38 -6.16
N GLY A 96 -24.86 1.58 -6.72
CA GLY A 96 -23.99 2.70 -6.40
C GLY A 96 -23.18 2.56 -5.09
N PRO A 97 -22.55 3.66 -4.63
CA PRO A 97 -21.72 3.70 -3.44
C PRO A 97 -22.50 3.44 -2.14
N ALA A 98 -21.84 2.88 -1.14
CA ALA A 98 -22.34 2.87 0.24
C ALA A 98 -22.21 4.26 0.90
N LEU A 99 -21.10 4.97 0.65
CA LEU A 99 -20.89 6.34 1.08
C LEU A 99 -20.38 7.17 -0.09
N TRP A 100 -21.13 8.25 -0.40
CA TRP A 100 -20.83 9.12 -1.51
C TRP A 100 -20.70 10.59 -1.07
N VAL A 101 -19.48 11.12 -1.11
CA VAL A 101 -19.24 12.56 -0.94
C VAL A 101 -19.30 13.19 -2.32
N ARG A 102 -20.42 13.85 -2.64
CA ARG A 102 -20.63 14.54 -3.91
C ARG A 102 -19.97 15.90 -3.94
N GLN A 103 -20.03 16.63 -2.82
CA GLN A 103 -19.43 17.95 -2.69
C GLN A 103 -19.13 18.28 -1.23
N ALA A 104 -17.90 18.73 -0.98
CA ALA A 104 -17.41 19.33 0.25
C ALA A 104 -16.05 20.02 -0.05
N ASP A 105 -15.48 20.74 0.92
CA ASP A 105 -14.07 21.10 0.94
C ASP A 105 -13.23 19.91 1.46
N LYS A 106 -13.68 19.36 2.60
CA LYS A 106 -13.02 18.23 3.26
C LYS A 106 -14.03 17.39 4.03
N VAL A 107 -13.86 16.07 3.97
CA VAL A 107 -14.56 15.13 4.84
C VAL A 107 -13.55 14.43 5.75
N THR A 108 -13.85 14.39 7.05
CA THR A 108 -13.11 13.59 8.02
C THR A 108 -14.00 12.46 8.50
N ILE A 109 -13.54 11.23 8.35
CA ILE A 109 -14.18 10.03 8.90
C ILE A 109 -13.43 9.64 10.18
N THR A 110 -14.13 9.72 11.31
CA THR A 110 -13.60 9.30 12.61
C THR A 110 -14.21 7.95 13.00
N LEU A 111 -13.38 6.94 13.11
CA LEU A 111 -13.77 5.60 13.54
C LEU A 111 -13.83 5.58 15.07
N ALA A 112 -15.06 5.48 15.63
CA ALA A 112 -15.28 5.55 17.06
C ALA A 112 -14.61 4.36 17.78
N GLU A 113 -13.94 4.64 18.89
CA GLU A 113 -13.22 3.64 19.69
C GLU A 113 -14.14 2.48 20.10
N GLY A 114 -13.65 1.25 19.98
CA GLY A 114 -14.35 0.04 20.37
C GLY A 114 -15.56 -0.31 19.51
N THR A 115 -15.73 0.32 18.34
CA THR A 115 -16.81 0.06 17.39
C THR A 115 -16.28 -0.47 16.06
N ALA A 116 -17.16 -1.15 15.31
CA ALA A 116 -16.88 -1.64 13.98
C ALA A 116 -18.00 -1.22 13.02
N SER A 117 -17.61 -0.64 11.89
CA SER A 117 -18.53 -0.20 10.84
C SER A 117 -18.23 -0.92 9.54
N THR A 118 -19.23 -1.03 8.66
CA THR A 118 -19.12 -1.74 7.38
C THR A 118 -19.75 -0.91 6.27
N LEU A 119 -19.05 -0.79 5.15
CA LEU A 119 -19.54 -0.18 3.92
C LEU A 119 -19.43 -1.20 2.79
N THR A 120 -20.56 -1.51 2.15
CA THR A 120 -20.61 -2.44 1.01
C THR A 120 -21.42 -1.81 -0.09
N ASP A 121 -20.83 -1.68 -1.27
CA ASP A 121 -21.50 -1.12 -2.45
C ASP A 121 -22.29 -2.16 -3.24
N GLY A 122 -23.04 -1.67 -4.21
CA GLY A 122 -23.67 -2.51 -5.24
C GLY A 122 -22.64 -2.99 -6.26
N SER A 123 -22.90 -4.16 -6.85
CA SER A 123 -22.12 -4.66 -8.00
C SER A 123 -22.50 -3.99 -9.34
N VAL A 124 -23.46 -3.09 -9.33
CA VAL A 124 -23.93 -2.31 -10.48
C VAL A 124 -24.10 -0.87 -10.06
N TYR A 125 -23.73 0.04 -10.94
CA TYR A 125 -23.88 1.49 -10.74
C TYR A 125 -24.67 2.07 -11.91
N THR A 126 -25.93 2.45 -11.66
CA THR A 126 -26.81 3.00 -12.70
C THR A 126 -26.76 4.52 -12.81
N ASP A 127 -26.35 5.22 -11.75
CA ASP A 127 -26.20 6.68 -11.70
C ASP A 127 -24.71 7.04 -11.81
N GLN A 128 -24.15 6.93 -13.01
CA GLN A 128 -22.77 7.30 -13.30
C GLN A 128 -22.72 8.37 -14.38
N THR A 129 -21.74 9.25 -14.24
CA THR A 129 -21.33 10.20 -15.29
C THR A 129 -19.81 10.08 -15.46
N ASP A 130 -19.33 9.85 -16.68
CA ASP A 130 -17.93 9.68 -16.99
C ASP A 130 -17.26 8.56 -16.14
N GLU A 131 -17.99 7.44 -15.97
CA GLU A 131 -17.54 6.26 -15.20
C GLU A 131 -17.40 6.52 -13.69
N GLU A 132 -17.99 7.56 -13.15
CA GLU A 132 -18.00 7.91 -11.72
C GLU A 132 -19.40 8.12 -11.18
N PRO A 133 -19.69 7.80 -9.89
CA PRO A 133 -18.76 7.20 -8.91
C PRO A 133 -18.39 5.75 -9.24
N ASN A 134 -17.30 5.23 -8.66
CA ASN A 134 -16.86 3.85 -8.87
C ASN A 134 -16.13 3.27 -7.65
N ALA A 135 -16.59 3.56 -6.45
CA ALA A 135 -16.05 2.98 -5.22
C ALA A 135 -17.12 2.85 -4.14
N ALA A 136 -16.96 1.90 -3.23
CA ALA A 136 -17.86 1.74 -2.10
C ALA A 136 -17.87 2.97 -1.18
N LEU A 137 -16.71 3.58 -0.96
CA LEU A 137 -16.55 4.92 -0.42
C LEU A 137 -15.96 5.81 -1.51
N PHE A 138 -16.80 6.66 -2.11
CA PHE A 138 -16.37 7.60 -3.15
C PHE A 138 -16.41 9.04 -2.66
N CYS A 139 -15.30 9.77 -2.82
CA CYS A 139 -15.15 11.13 -2.30
C CYS A 139 -14.62 12.09 -3.36
N ASP A 140 -15.41 13.15 -3.65
CA ASP A 140 -15.04 14.25 -4.56
C ASP A 140 -14.33 15.42 -3.84
N ALA A 141 -13.82 15.21 -2.62
CA ALA A 141 -13.16 16.21 -1.80
C ALA A 141 -11.95 15.60 -1.08
N ASP A 142 -11.18 16.40 -0.36
CA ASP A 142 -10.17 15.87 0.55
C ASP A 142 -10.80 14.93 1.57
N LEU A 143 -10.18 13.76 1.77
CA LEU A 143 -10.64 12.74 2.71
C LEU A 143 -9.58 12.43 3.75
N THR A 144 -9.98 12.47 5.02
CA THR A 144 -9.15 11.96 6.12
C THR A 144 -9.89 10.86 6.86
N ILE A 145 -9.24 9.71 7.09
CA ILE A 145 -9.74 8.62 7.93
C ILE A 145 -8.88 8.55 9.19
N GLN A 146 -9.51 8.59 10.35
CA GLN A 146 -8.82 8.64 11.65
C GLN A 146 -9.61 7.88 12.74
N GLY A 147 -9.06 7.82 13.96
CA GLY A 147 -9.66 7.17 15.11
C GLY A 147 -9.04 5.81 15.39
N THR A 148 -9.70 5.01 16.25
CA THR A 148 -9.19 3.70 16.69
C THR A 148 -10.20 2.57 16.53
N GLY A 149 -11.38 2.87 15.99
CA GLY A 149 -12.40 1.88 15.64
C GLY A 149 -12.03 1.09 14.38
N ALA A 150 -12.89 0.15 14.00
CA ALA A 150 -12.72 -0.66 12.80
C ALA A 150 -13.67 -0.24 11.67
N LEU A 151 -13.18 -0.35 10.44
CA LEU A 151 -13.95 -0.13 9.22
C LEU A 151 -13.64 -1.23 8.20
N THR A 152 -14.68 -1.96 7.80
CA THR A 152 -14.61 -2.90 6.68
C THR A 152 -15.24 -2.25 5.45
N VAL A 153 -14.54 -2.25 4.32
CA VAL A 153 -15.07 -1.72 3.05
C VAL A 153 -14.97 -2.78 1.96
N THR A 154 -16.09 -3.04 1.30
CA THR A 154 -16.15 -3.99 0.18
C THR A 154 -16.60 -3.25 -1.07
N GLY A 155 -15.70 -3.11 -2.04
CA GLY A 155 -15.94 -2.56 -3.37
C GLY A 155 -16.27 -3.71 -4.35
N ASN A 156 -17.57 -3.99 -4.52
CA ASN A 156 -18.04 -5.05 -5.43
C ASN A 156 -18.05 -4.61 -6.88
N PHE A 157 -18.12 -3.29 -7.13
CA PHE A 157 -18.14 -2.74 -8.49
C PHE A 157 -16.73 -2.51 -9.01
N ASP A 158 -15.93 -1.73 -8.28
CA ASP A 158 -14.57 -1.38 -8.68
C ASP A 158 -13.69 -1.18 -7.42
N HIS A 159 -13.53 0.06 -6.92
CA HIS A 159 -12.62 0.34 -5.81
C HIS A 159 -13.31 0.22 -4.43
N ALA A 160 -12.52 -0.08 -3.39
CA ALA A 160 -13.04 0.00 -2.02
C ALA A 160 -13.17 1.47 -1.58
N ILE A 161 -12.07 2.23 -1.60
CA ILE A 161 -12.05 3.66 -1.24
C ILE A 161 -11.38 4.43 -2.36
N ARG A 162 -12.09 5.43 -2.91
CA ARG A 162 -11.56 6.36 -3.90
C ARG A 162 -11.78 7.80 -3.50
N CYS A 163 -10.70 8.58 -3.54
CA CYS A 163 -10.70 10.03 -3.34
C CYS A 163 -10.21 10.73 -4.61
N LYS A 164 -10.94 11.75 -5.07
CA LYS A 164 -10.57 12.54 -6.26
C LYS A 164 -9.59 13.66 -5.95
N ASP A 165 -9.21 13.81 -4.70
CA ASP A 165 -8.22 14.78 -4.22
C ASP A 165 -7.21 14.07 -3.31
N ASP A 166 -6.86 14.62 -2.15
CA ASP A 166 -5.93 14.05 -1.20
C ASP A 166 -6.63 13.08 -0.23
N LEU A 167 -6.05 11.88 -0.04
CA LEU A 167 -6.48 10.87 0.92
C LEU A 167 -5.45 10.71 2.03
N VAL A 168 -5.87 10.88 3.27
CA VAL A 168 -5.02 10.70 4.45
C VAL A 168 -5.61 9.63 5.36
N VAL A 169 -4.81 8.65 5.76
CA VAL A 169 -5.14 7.67 6.81
C VAL A 169 -4.24 7.93 8.01
N ASP A 170 -4.84 8.46 9.08
CA ASP A 170 -4.15 8.80 10.34
C ASP A 170 -4.29 7.70 11.40
N GLY A 171 -5.19 6.72 11.19
CA GLY A 171 -5.43 5.64 12.15
C GLY A 171 -6.67 4.80 11.80
N GLY A 172 -7.01 3.90 12.72
CA GLY A 172 -8.10 2.94 12.59
C GLY A 172 -7.62 1.55 12.15
N VAL A 173 -8.53 0.58 12.25
CA VAL A 173 -8.33 -0.77 11.70
C VAL A 173 -9.18 -0.89 10.44
N LEU A 174 -8.53 -0.89 9.28
CA LEU A 174 -9.19 -0.93 7.99
C LEU A 174 -9.03 -2.31 7.36
N THR A 175 -10.15 -2.92 6.96
CA THR A 175 -10.14 -4.17 6.19
C THR A 175 -10.84 -3.91 4.86
N LEU A 176 -10.10 -4.01 3.78
CA LEU A 176 -10.56 -3.63 2.44
C LEU A 176 -10.56 -4.83 1.50
N SER A 177 -11.58 -4.91 0.66
CA SER A 177 -11.65 -5.81 -0.50
C SER A 177 -12.20 -5.04 -1.69
N ALA A 178 -11.64 -5.22 -2.87
CA ALA A 178 -12.07 -4.52 -4.09
C ALA A 178 -11.91 -5.40 -5.33
N VAL A 179 -12.70 -5.11 -6.35
CA VAL A 179 -12.47 -5.64 -7.71
C VAL A 179 -11.28 -4.90 -8.33
N GLY A 180 -11.27 -3.57 -8.23
CA GLY A 180 -10.18 -2.70 -8.66
C GLY A 180 -9.19 -2.41 -7.52
N LYS A 181 -9.06 -1.15 -7.09
CA LYS A 181 -8.05 -0.72 -6.12
C LYS A 181 -8.59 -0.73 -4.68
N GLY A 182 -7.73 -1.15 -3.73
CA GLY A 182 -8.06 -1.06 -2.31
C GLY A 182 -8.19 0.40 -1.84
N LEU A 183 -7.14 1.19 -2.01
CA LEU A 183 -7.10 2.64 -1.77
C LEU A 183 -6.66 3.36 -3.03
N LYS A 184 -7.47 4.31 -3.49
CA LYS A 184 -7.14 5.15 -4.65
C LYS A 184 -7.30 6.64 -4.34
N ALA A 185 -6.23 7.41 -4.56
CA ALA A 185 -6.30 8.87 -4.55
C ALA A 185 -5.85 9.43 -5.90
N LYS A 186 -6.46 10.54 -6.32
CA LYS A 186 -6.04 11.18 -7.57
C LYS A 186 -4.73 11.94 -7.43
N LYS A 187 -4.52 12.59 -6.27
CA LYS A 187 -3.35 13.41 -5.99
C LYS A 187 -2.40 12.70 -5.03
N THR A 188 -2.59 12.90 -3.74
CA THR A 188 -1.72 12.36 -2.70
C THR A 188 -2.46 11.35 -1.85
N LEU A 189 -1.83 10.21 -1.60
CA LEU A 189 -2.24 9.25 -0.60
C LEU A 189 -1.19 9.20 0.50
N THR A 190 -1.59 9.51 1.73
CA THR A 190 -0.71 9.52 2.89
C THR A 190 -1.21 8.55 3.94
N VAL A 191 -0.35 7.64 4.41
CA VAL A 191 -0.61 6.76 5.55
C VAL A 191 0.35 7.16 6.67
N ASN A 192 -0.20 7.79 7.73
CA ASN A 192 0.54 8.18 8.92
C ASN A 192 0.44 7.14 10.03
N GLY A 193 -0.58 6.27 9.99
CA GLY A 193 -0.83 5.27 11.02
C GLY A 193 -2.05 4.40 10.70
N GLY A 194 -2.41 3.54 11.64
CA GLY A 194 -3.49 2.56 11.52
C GLY A 194 -3.00 1.19 11.08
N ASP A 195 -3.91 0.20 11.14
CA ASP A 195 -3.69 -1.15 10.67
C ASP A 195 -4.57 -1.37 9.44
N ILE A 196 -3.96 -1.40 8.27
CA ILE A 196 -4.66 -1.48 6.98
C ILE A 196 -4.38 -2.84 6.35
N THR A 197 -5.43 -3.63 6.15
CA THR A 197 -5.35 -4.91 5.43
C THR A 197 -6.18 -4.83 4.16
N ILE A 198 -5.54 -5.00 3.02
CA ILE A 198 -6.19 -5.14 1.71
C ILE A 198 -6.17 -6.63 1.37
N LEU A 199 -7.29 -7.30 1.62
CA LEU A 199 -7.42 -8.75 1.50
C LEU A 199 -7.36 -9.24 0.05
N HIS A 200 -7.89 -8.41 -0.86
CA HIS A 200 -7.94 -8.67 -2.29
C HIS A 200 -8.21 -7.39 -3.05
N SER A 201 -7.47 -7.18 -4.13
CA SER A 201 -7.66 -6.07 -5.09
C SER A 201 -6.97 -6.41 -6.41
N GLU A 202 -7.25 -5.64 -7.45
CA GLU A 202 -6.39 -5.60 -8.65
C GLU A 202 -5.06 -4.98 -8.24
N GLU A 203 -5.02 -3.68 -7.89
CA GLU A 203 -3.88 -3.06 -7.22
C GLU A 203 -4.24 -2.71 -5.77
N GLY A 204 -3.24 -2.81 -4.89
CA GLY A 204 -3.46 -2.49 -3.48
C GLY A 204 -3.72 -1.01 -3.27
N ILE A 205 -2.77 -0.18 -3.63
CA ILE A 205 -2.80 1.28 -3.47
C ILE A 205 -2.37 1.95 -4.78
N GLU A 206 -3.14 2.95 -5.21
CA GLU A 206 -2.78 3.79 -6.37
C GLU A 206 -2.97 5.27 -6.06
N ALA A 207 -1.96 6.08 -6.36
CA ALA A 207 -2.05 7.55 -6.37
C ALA A 207 -0.87 8.18 -7.14
N ASN A 208 -0.97 9.46 -7.53
CA ASN A 208 0.16 10.16 -8.12
C ASN A 208 1.34 10.29 -7.12
N THR A 209 1.05 10.68 -5.89
CA THR A 209 2.05 10.75 -4.81
C THR A 209 1.62 9.86 -3.66
N ILE A 210 2.49 8.94 -3.24
CA ILE A 210 2.23 8.04 -2.12
C ILE A 210 3.28 8.27 -1.03
N LEU A 211 2.80 8.54 0.19
CA LEU A 211 3.61 8.77 1.38
C LEU A 211 3.23 7.76 2.46
N LEU A 212 4.10 6.79 2.77
CA LEU A 212 3.91 5.83 3.85
C LEU A 212 4.85 6.21 4.99
N ALA A 213 4.28 6.75 6.07
CA ALA A 213 5.05 7.29 7.20
C ALA A 213 4.91 6.45 8.48
N GLY A 214 3.90 5.59 8.58
CA GLY A 214 3.66 4.79 9.78
C GLY A 214 2.52 3.81 9.62
N GLY A 215 2.18 3.09 10.70
CA GLY A 215 1.16 2.05 10.71
C GLY A 215 1.61 0.71 10.13
N THR A 216 0.67 -0.20 9.97
CA THR A 216 0.86 -1.48 9.29
C THR A 216 0.02 -1.48 8.02
N LEU A 217 0.62 -1.83 6.91
CA LEU A 217 -0.04 -2.00 5.63
C LEU A 217 0.24 -3.42 5.13
N ASP A 218 -0.81 -4.24 5.01
CA ASP A 218 -0.76 -5.61 4.50
C ASP A 218 -1.61 -5.70 3.23
N VAL A 219 -0.98 -5.97 2.11
CA VAL A 219 -1.59 -5.90 0.77
C VAL A 219 -1.49 -7.24 0.06
N THR A 220 -2.64 -7.74 -0.41
CA THR A 220 -2.72 -8.80 -1.42
C THR A 220 -3.33 -8.25 -2.71
N ALA A 221 -2.58 -8.28 -3.80
CA ALA A 221 -2.98 -7.75 -5.10
C ALA A 221 -2.78 -8.77 -6.23
N SER A 222 -3.71 -8.76 -7.20
CA SER A 222 -3.62 -9.60 -8.41
C SER A 222 -2.81 -8.96 -9.53
N ASP A 223 -2.47 -7.70 -9.40
CA ASP A 223 -1.54 -6.91 -10.20
C ASP A 223 -0.55 -6.24 -9.24
N ASP A 224 -0.35 -4.92 -9.28
CA ASP A 224 0.64 -4.23 -8.48
C ASP A 224 0.23 -4.07 -7.00
N GLY A 225 1.19 -4.20 -6.10
CA GLY A 225 0.96 -3.98 -4.68
C GLY A 225 0.72 -2.51 -4.35
N ILE A 226 1.66 -1.65 -4.70
CA ILE A 226 1.62 -0.21 -4.48
C ILE A 226 2.11 0.47 -5.75
N ASN A 227 1.24 1.25 -6.39
CA ASN A 227 1.50 1.89 -7.68
C ASN A 227 1.41 3.43 -7.57
N ALA A 228 2.56 4.11 -7.70
CA ALA A 228 2.59 5.56 -7.85
C ALA A 228 2.54 5.93 -9.33
N SER A 229 1.35 6.32 -9.80
CA SER A 229 1.09 6.61 -11.21
C SER A 229 0.27 7.90 -11.39
N SER A 230 0.54 8.61 -12.49
CA SER A 230 -0.24 9.81 -12.81
C SER A 230 -1.57 9.45 -13.47
N PRO A 231 -2.66 10.11 -13.08
CA PRO A 231 -3.92 10.02 -13.82
C PRO A 231 -3.77 10.50 -15.27
N ASP A 232 -4.65 10.05 -16.14
CA ASP A 232 -4.70 10.53 -17.52
C ASP A 232 -4.80 12.06 -17.60
N ASN A 233 -4.03 12.65 -18.53
CA ASN A 233 -3.95 14.10 -18.73
C ASN A 233 -3.48 14.89 -17.48
N TRP A 234 -2.67 14.25 -16.61
CA TRP A 234 -2.08 14.91 -15.46
C TRP A 234 -1.03 15.94 -15.89
N ASP A 235 -1.14 17.15 -15.33
CA ASP A 235 -0.22 18.28 -15.58
C ASP A 235 0.50 18.74 -14.30
N GLY A 236 0.38 17.94 -13.22
CA GLY A 236 1.03 18.18 -11.94
C GLY A 236 2.43 17.54 -11.84
N ASP A 237 2.85 17.28 -10.62
CA ASP A 237 4.15 16.70 -10.32
C ASP A 237 4.25 15.25 -10.83
N ALA A 238 5.47 14.81 -11.14
CA ALA A 238 5.75 13.44 -11.50
C ALA A 238 5.39 12.46 -10.37
N PRO A 239 5.00 11.21 -10.68
CA PRO A 239 4.69 10.22 -9.67
C PRO A 239 5.84 10.00 -8.69
N SER A 240 5.48 9.69 -7.44
CA SER A 240 6.48 9.36 -6.43
C SER A 240 5.92 8.48 -5.33
N LEU A 241 6.72 7.47 -4.93
CA LEU A 241 6.48 6.63 -3.76
C LEU A 241 7.58 6.88 -2.73
N THR A 242 7.18 7.36 -1.56
CA THR A 242 8.10 7.60 -0.43
C THR A 242 7.66 6.77 0.77
N ILE A 243 8.57 5.95 1.30
CA ILE A 243 8.35 5.16 2.50
C ILE A 243 9.34 5.62 3.57
N SER A 244 8.82 6.18 4.66
CA SER A 244 9.63 6.75 5.74
C SER A 244 9.44 6.06 7.09
N GLY A 245 8.47 5.14 7.20
CA GLY A 245 8.17 4.40 8.43
C GLY A 245 7.08 3.36 8.23
N GLY A 246 6.71 2.71 9.34
CA GLY A 246 5.69 1.67 9.34
C GLY A 246 6.20 0.28 8.93
N THR A 247 5.28 -0.68 8.88
CA THR A 247 5.50 -2.03 8.37
C THR A 247 4.67 -2.20 7.10
N VAL A 248 5.32 -2.53 6.00
CA VAL A 248 4.70 -2.70 4.68
C VAL A 248 4.91 -4.14 4.23
N LEU A 249 3.82 -4.90 4.15
CA LEU A 249 3.78 -6.26 3.65
C LEU A 249 3.03 -6.25 2.32
N VAL A 250 3.62 -6.84 1.30
CA VAL A 250 3.01 -6.92 -0.03
C VAL A 250 3.13 -8.33 -0.58
N ASP A 251 2.01 -8.86 -1.05
CA ASP A 251 1.93 -10.04 -1.90
C ASP A 251 1.25 -9.62 -3.22
N ALA A 252 2.04 -9.35 -4.26
CA ALA A 252 1.58 -8.85 -5.55
C ALA A 252 1.91 -9.81 -6.69
N GLN A 253 0.99 -9.96 -7.66
CA GLN A 253 1.25 -10.77 -8.86
C GLN A 253 1.94 -9.97 -9.97
N GLY A 254 1.73 -8.65 -10.02
CA GLY A 254 2.50 -7.65 -10.75
C GLY A 254 3.66 -7.12 -9.92
N ASP A 255 4.02 -5.86 -10.09
CA ASP A 255 5.11 -5.24 -9.34
C ASP A 255 4.76 -5.12 -7.84
N GLY A 256 5.73 -5.43 -6.98
CA GLY A 256 5.53 -5.28 -5.53
C GLY A 256 5.35 -3.82 -5.14
N LEU A 257 6.34 -3.01 -5.46
CA LEU A 257 6.32 -1.55 -5.40
C LEU A 257 6.63 -1.01 -6.79
N ASP A 258 5.67 -0.31 -7.39
CA ASP A 258 5.85 0.40 -8.66
C ASP A 258 5.83 1.91 -8.46
N SER A 259 6.67 2.61 -9.20
CA SER A 259 6.59 4.07 -9.34
C SER A 259 6.96 4.50 -10.75
N ASN A 260 6.00 5.04 -11.46
CA ASN A 260 6.24 5.70 -12.75
C ASN A 260 7.05 7.02 -12.59
N GLY A 261 7.86 7.09 -11.53
CA GLY A 261 8.72 8.21 -11.19
C GLY A 261 9.79 7.82 -10.16
N ALA A 262 9.77 8.44 -8.99
CA ALA A 262 10.75 8.20 -7.95
C ALA A 262 10.26 7.20 -6.90
N LEU A 263 11.12 6.25 -6.50
CA LEU A 263 10.93 5.38 -5.33
C LEU A 263 12.00 5.70 -4.28
N THR A 264 11.59 6.10 -3.08
CA THR A 264 12.50 6.44 -1.98
C THR A 264 12.11 5.72 -0.71
N VAL A 265 13.07 5.01 -0.08
CA VAL A 265 12.92 4.38 1.23
C VAL A 265 13.86 5.06 2.22
N SER A 266 13.31 5.62 3.29
CA SER A 266 14.08 6.29 4.35
C SER A 266 13.86 5.71 5.74
N GLY A 267 12.95 4.74 5.88
CA GLY A 267 12.62 4.06 7.13
C GLY A 267 11.58 2.95 6.93
N GLY A 268 11.19 2.32 8.03
CA GLY A 268 10.21 1.24 8.02
C GLY A 268 10.79 -0.15 7.79
N VAL A 269 9.90 -1.15 7.80
CA VAL A 269 10.18 -2.55 7.46
C VAL A 269 9.34 -2.92 6.24
N LEU A 270 10.00 -3.31 5.16
CA LEU A 270 9.37 -3.65 3.89
C LEU A 270 9.61 -5.13 3.58
N LEU A 271 8.54 -5.90 3.54
CA LEU A 271 8.53 -7.33 3.25
C LEU A 271 7.70 -7.56 1.99
N ILE A 272 8.36 -7.65 0.86
CA ILE A 272 7.71 -7.64 -0.46
C ILE A 272 7.86 -9.01 -1.11
N ALA A 273 6.75 -9.74 -1.25
CA ALA A 273 6.62 -10.91 -2.09
C ALA A 273 6.12 -10.47 -3.47
N GLY A 274 7.04 -10.18 -4.35
CA GLY A 274 6.79 -9.72 -5.71
C GLY A 274 6.38 -10.84 -6.66
N PRO A 275 6.38 -10.60 -7.97
CA PRO A 275 5.91 -11.54 -8.98
C PRO A 275 6.78 -12.81 -9.06
N THR A 276 6.15 -13.90 -9.44
CA THR A 276 6.85 -15.15 -9.80
C THR A 276 7.18 -15.23 -11.29
N GLY A 277 6.50 -14.42 -12.10
CA GLY A 277 6.75 -14.22 -13.53
C GLY A 277 7.92 -13.28 -13.79
N SER A 278 8.45 -13.28 -15.02
CA SER A 278 9.62 -12.49 -15.39
C SER A 278 9.29 -11.12 -16.03
N GLY A 279 8.01 -10.77 -16.11
CA GLY A 279 7.55 -9.52 -16.74
C GLY A 279 7.63 -8.30 -15.83
N ASP A 280 7.59 -8.57 -14.51
CA ASP A 280 7.47 -7.56 -13.45
C ASP A 280 8.53 -7.82 -12.37
N GLY A 281 8.69 -6.93 -11.38
CA GLY A 281 9.69 -6.97 -10.33
C GLY A 281 9.12 -6.82 -8.92
N ALA A 282 9.85 -7.26 -7.88
CA ALA A 282 9.47 -6.93 -6.52
C ALA A 282 9.56 -5.42 -6.24
N LEU A 283 10.44 -4.72 -6.97
CA LEU A 283 10.58 -3.26 -7.04
C LEU A 283 10.65 -2.88 -8.51
N ASP A 284 9.86 -1.88 -8.93
CA ASP A 284 10.04 -1.17 -10.19
C ASP A 284 9.96 0.35 -9.97
N ALA A 285 10.70 1.10 -10.76
CA ALA A 285 10.63 2.55 -10.78
C ALA A 285 11.26 3.12 -12.06
N GLU A 286 10.67 4.19 -12.60
CA GLU A 286 11.25 4.88 -13.75
C GLU A 286 12.63 5.48 -13.43
N GLN A 287 12.79 6.00 -12.21
CA GLN A 287 14.08 6.47 -11.69
C GLN A 287 14.71 5.38 -10.82
N THR A 288 16.04 5.35 -10.76
CA THR A 288 16.75 4.43 -9.87
C THR A 288 16.26 4.56 -8.43
N PRO A 289 15.75 3.49 -7.79
CA PRO A 289 15.29 3.54 -6.41
C PRO A 289 16.38 3.98 -5.44
N VAL A 290 16.00 4.75 -4.42
CA VAL A 290 16.91 5.31 -3.42
C VAL A 290 16.58 4.78 -2.04
N ILE A 291 17.62 4.33 -1.29
CA ILE A 291 17.47 3.94 0.10
C ILE A 291 18.44 4.73 1.01
N THR A 292 17.89 5.27 2.09
CA THR A 292 18.64 6.02 3.11
C THR A 292 18.42 5.50 4.52
N GLY A 293 17.46 4.59 4.72
CA GLY A 293 17.10 3.97 5.99
C GLY A 293 16.06 2.86 5.81
N GLY A 294 15.78 2.13 6.88
CA GLY A 294 14.80 1.04 6.90
C GLY A 294 15.37 -0.34 6.63
N ILE A 295 14.51 -1.36 6.74
CA ILE A 295 14.83 -2.75 6.43
C ILE A 295 13.99 -3.15 5.20
N VAL A 296 14.64 -3.70 4.19
CA VAL A 296 13.98 -4.17 2.97
C VAL A 296 14.37 -5.61 2.69
N MET A 297 13.36 -6.46 2.49
CA MET A 297 13.46 -7.81 1.95
C MET A 297 12.45 -7.92 0.80
N ALA A 298 12.87 -7.65 -0.43
CA ALA A 298 12.01 -7.69 -1.60
C ALA A 298 12.39 -8.89 -2.47
N ALA A 299 11.62 -9.97 -2.33
CA ALA A 299 11.83 -11.25 -3.01
C ALA A 299 10.93 -11.39 -4.23
N GLY A 300 11.45 -11.97 -5.31
CA GLY A 300 10.67 -12.16 -6.54
C GLY A 300 11.44 -12.88 -7.64
N SER A 301 10.98 -12.76 -8.87
CA SER A 301 11.65 -13.29 -10.06
C SER A 301 12.94 -12.52 -10.38
N GLN A 302 13.84 -13.14 -11.13
CA GLN A 302 15.06 -12.46 -11.60
C GLN A 302 14.82 -11.58 -12.84
N GLY A 303 13.66 -11.67 -13.50
CA GLY A 303 13.43 -11.07 -14.82
C GLY A 303 13.58 -9.55 -14.82
N MET A 304 12.86 -8.87 -13.94
CA MET A 304 12.88 -7.40 -13.80
C MET A 304 13.46 -6.95 -12.45
N ALA A 305 14.31 -7.80 -11.82
CA ALA A 305 14.87 -7.50 -10.51
C ALA A 305 15.70 -6.22 -10.52
N VAL A 306 15.41 -5.31 -9.58
CA VAL A 306 16.03 -4.00 -9.41
C VAL A 306 16.64 -3.87 -8.03
N ASN A 307 17.81 -3.21 -7.94
CA ASN A 307 18.45 -2.81 -6.71
C ASN A 307 18.36 -1.30 -6.50
N PHE A 308 18.57 -0.86 -5.29
CA PHE A 308 18.79 0.54 -4.97
C PHE A 308 20.11 1.04 -5.56
N GLY A 309 20.23 2.36 -5.72
CA GLY A 309 21.42 2.97 -6.28
C GLY A 309 21.37 4.50 -6.20
N GLY A 310 21.99 5.18 -7.14
CA GLY A 310 21.96 6.63 -7.26
C GLY A 310 22.48 7.35 -6.01
N SER A 311 21.60 8.09 -5.32
CA SER A 311 21.91 8.85 -4.12
C SER A 311 21.65 8.08 -2.81
N SER A 312 21.55 6.75 -2.86
CA SER A 312 21.42 5.92 -1.66
C SER A 312 22.60 6.12 -0.71
N THR A 313 22.32 6.12 0.59
CA THR A 313 23.33 6.22 1.65
C THR A 313 23.38 4.98 2.54
N GLN A 314 22.43 4.07 2.38
CA GLN A 314 22.41 2.75 3.02
C GLN A 314 22.83 1.68 2.01
N ALA A 315 23.57 0.68 2.50
CA ALA A 315 24.01 -0.44 1.67
C ALA A 315 22.85 -1.35 1.29
N SER A 316 22.88 -1.90 0.07
CA SER A 316 21.94 -2.88 -0.40
C SER A 316 22.60 -3.96 -1.23
N TRP A 317 21.97 -5.13 -1.26
CA TRP A 317 22.43 -6.29 -2.01
C TRP A 317 21.27 -6.96 -2.74
N LEU A 318 21.32 -6.98 -4.07
CA LEU A 318 20.44 -7.82 -4.87
C LEU A 318 21.13 -9.18 -5.09
N ALA A 319 20.69 -10.16 -4.30
CA ALA A 319 21.25 -11.49 -4.26
C ALA A 319 20.43 -12.48 -5.11
N SER A 320 21.12 -13.36 -5.83
CA SER A 320 20.50 -14.54 -6.44
C SER A 320 20.38 -15.66 -5.42
N THR A 321 19.20 -16.25 -5.29
CA THR A 321 18.95 -17.40 -4.40
C THR A 321 18.83 -18.72 -5.16
N GLY A 322 18.80 -18.64 -6.51
CA GLY A 322 18.22 -19.73 -7.30
C GLY A 322 16.72 -19.87 -7.02
N GLU A 323 16.08 -20.83 -7.64
CA GLU A 323 14.63 -21.07 -7.46
C GLU A 323 14.34 -21.60 -6.06
N GLN A 324 13.51 -20.89 -5.30
CA GLN A 324 13.05 -21.25 -3.96
C GLN A 324 11.54 -21.45 -3.96
N ALA A 325 11.07 -22.47 -3.24
CA ALA A 325 9.64 -22.71 -3.10
C ALA A 325 9.00 -21.70 -2.14
N ALA A 326 7.70 -21.48 -2.30
CA ALA A 326 6.88 -20.72 -1.34
C ALA A 326 7.07 -21.26 0.09
N GLY A 327 7.20 -20.36 1.07
CA GLY A 327 7.43 -20.73 2.47
C GLY A 327 8.89 -21.09 2.81
N THR A 328 9.83 -20.95 1.87
CA THR A 328 11.26 -21.07 2.17
C THR A 328 11.74 -19.74 2.75
N SER A 329 12.25 -19.76 3.99
CA SER A 329 12.72 -18.55 4.67
C SER A 329 14.00 -18.00 4.06
N LEU A 330 14.19 -16.67 4.17
CA LEU A 330 15.39 -15.92 3.88
C LEU A 330 15.99 -15.40 5.18
N THR A 331 17.29 -15.59 5.40
CA THR A 331 17.97 -15.08 6.59
C THR A 331 19.31 -14.48 6.18
N LEU A 332 19.46 -13.17 6.38
CA LEU A 332 20.70 -12.45 6.20
C LEU A 332 21.51 -12.47 7.49
N VAL A 333 22.73 -12.93 7.42
CA VAL A 333 23.66 -12.91 8.56
C VAL A 333 24.97 -12.19 8.19
N ASP A 334 25.62 -11.60 9.18
CA ASP A 334 26.95 -11.01 9.04
C ASP A 334 28.08 -12.05 9.17
N ASP A 335 29.33 -11.61 9.10
CA ASP A 335 30.53 -12.44 9.22
C ASP A 335 30.71 -13.08 10.62
N THR A 336 29.97 -12.62 11.63
CA THR A 336 29.92 -13.22 12.96
C THR A 336 28.82 -14.27 13.10
N GLY A 337 27.93 -14.37 12.11
CA GLY A 337 26.73 -15.21 12.14
C GLY A 337 25.53 -14.58 12.84
N ALA A 338 25.59 -13.28 13.15
CA ALA A 338 24.45 -12.56 13.71
C ALA A 338 23.38 -12.31 12.63
N VAL A 339 22.12 -12.56 12.97
CA VAL A 339 20.98 -12.30 12.10
C VAL A 339 20.78 -10.80 11.98
N LEU A 340 20.71 -10.31 10.74
CA LEU A 340 20.42 -8.91 10.40
C LEU A 340 19.01 -8.70 9.89
N ALA A 341 18.45 -9.72 9.22
CA ALA A 341 17.07 -9.79 8.81
C ALA A 341 16.68 -11.24 8.51
N HIS A 342 15.47 -11.60 8.84
CA HIS A 342 14.86 -12.89 8.55
C HIS A 342 13.41 -12.68 8.16
N TRP A 343 12.96 -13.40 7.14
CA TRP A 343 11.57 -13.39 6.70
C TRP A 343 11.23 -14.64 5.88
N THR A 344 9.94 -15.00 5.86
CA THR A 344 9.45 -16.14 5.10
C THR A 344 8.44 -15.69 4.05
N PRO A 345 8.85 -15.51 2.78
CA PRO A 345 7.94 -15.18 1.69
C PRO A 345 6.87 -16.25 1.47
N GLY A 346 5.61 -15.83 1.29
CA GLY A 346 4.49 -16.72 0.98
C GLY A 346 4.51 -17.29 -0.45
N LYS A 347 5.34 -16.75 -1.34
CA LYS A 347 5.47 -17.15 -2.76
C LYS A 347 6.85 -17.71 -3.08
N SER A 348 6.97 -18.39 -4.23
CA SER A 348 8.27 -18.78 -4.79
C SER A 348 9.03 -17.56 -5.28
N TYR A 349 10.35 -17.61 -5.19
CA TYR A 349 11.24 -16.52 -5.59
C TYR A 349 12.57 -17.05 -6.15
N GLN A 350 13.34 -16.20 -6.83
CA GLN A 350 14.64 -16.52 -7.43
C GLN A 350 15.74 -15.57 -7.00
N CYS A 351 15.38 -14.39 -6.50
CA CYS A 351 16.30 -13.39 -5.98
C CYS A 351 15.64 -12.57 -4.88
N VAL A 352 16.44 -11.79 -4.16
CA VAL A 352 15.97 -10.85 -3.13
C VAL A 352 16.82 -9.60 -3.13
N THR A 353 16.18 -8.44 -3.09
CA THR A 353 16.83 -7.16 -2.76
C THR A 353 16.81 -6.98 -1.25
N LEU A 354 17.99 -6.91 -0.66
CA LEU A 354 18.22 -6.83 0.78
C LEU A 354 18.84 -5.47 1.13
N SER A 355 18.33 -4.84 2.18
CA SER A 355 18.96 -3.68 2.78
C SER A 355 18.61 -3.59 4.26
N THR A 356 19.57 -3.35 5.11
CA THR A 356 19.36 -3.07 6.54
C THR A 356 20.35 -1.98 7.00
N PRO A 357 20.04 -1.23 8.07
CA PRO A 357 20.97 -0.25 8.63
C PRO A 357 22.29 -0.86 9.13
N ALA A 358 22.33 -2.17 9.35
CA ALA A 358 23.53 -2.89 9.78
C ALA A 358 24.47 -3.27 8.62
N MET A 359 24.02 -3.14 7.37
CA MET A 359 24.86 -3.39 6.20
C MET A 359 25.76 -2.20 5.88
N ALA A 360 26.99 -2.49 5.45
CA ALA A 360 27.96 -1.46 5.06
C ALA A 360 28.84 -1.94 3.90
N GLN A 361 29.31 -1.02 3.07
CA GLN A 361 30.32 -1.33 2.06
C GLN A 361 31.59 -1.89 2.73
N GLY A 362 32.14 -2.96 2.19
CA GLY A 362 33.26 -3.71 2.75
C GLY A 362 32.84 -4.79 3.76
N GLY A 363 31.58 -4.83 4.19
CA GLY A 363 31.03 -5.88 5.04
C GLY A 363 30.82 -7.20 4.28
N SER A 364 30.99 -8.32 4.97
CA SER A 364 30.75 -9.65 4.42
C SER A 364 29.45 -10.22 4.98
N TYR A 365 28.62 -10.79 4.11
CA TYR A 365 27.27 -11.26 4.43
C TYR A 365 27.02 -12.61 3.79
N THR A 366 26.25 -13.44 4.50
CA THR A 366 25.75 -14.72 4.01
C THR A 366 24.22 -14.68 4.00
N LEU A 367 23.64 -15.08 2.89
CA LEU A 367 22.19 -15.28 2.75
C LEU A 367 21.91 -16.77 2.87
N LEU A 368 21.13 -17.14 3.89
CA LEU A 368 20.67 -18.50 4.14
C LEU A 368 19.22 -18.65 3.66
N THR A 369 18.88 -19.81 3.12
CA THR A 369 17.52 -20.24 2.83
C THR A 369 17.11 -21.42 3.71
N GLY A 370 15.83 -21.46 4.16
CA GLY A 370 15.31 -22.53 5.00
C GLY A 370 15.84 -22.55 6.45
N ALA A 371 16.52 -21.50 6.91
CA ALA A 371 16.92 -21.36 8.30
C ALA A 371 15.70 -20.98 9.17
N ALA A 372 15.70 -21.44 10.42
CA ALA A 372 14.77 -20.98 11.44
C ALA A 372 15.43 -19.92 12.31
N VAL A 373 14.68 -18.90 12.73
CA VAL A 373 15.11 -17.85 13.66
C VAL A 373 14.08 -17.75 14.77
N ASP A 374 14.55 -17.80 16.03
CA ASP A 374 13.69 -17.66 17.19
C ASP A 374 13.26 -16.19 17.36
N GLY A 375 12.00 -15.97 17.71
CA GLY A 375 11.45 -14.64 17.99
C GLY A 375 10.96 -13.86 16.76
N ALA A 376 10.77 -14.54 15.63
CA ALA A 376 10.04 -13.95 14.51
C ALA A 376 8.63 -13.53 14.94
N ASP A 377 8.17 -12.39 14.42
CA ASP A 377 6.84 -11.83 14.68
C ASP A 377 5.73 -12.61 13.95
N GLU A 378 4.51 -12.12 14.01
CA GLU A 378 3.34 -12.72 13.36
C GLU A 378 3.42 -12.73 11.83
N HIS A 379 4.30 -11.91 11.24
CA HIS A 379 4.57 -11.86 9.79
C HIS A 379 5.77 -12.72 9.38
N GLY A 380 6.34 -13.47 10.33
CA GLY A 380 7.54 -14.30 10.12
C GLY A 380 8.82 -13.48 9.98
N PHE A 381 8.85 -12.22 10.43
CA PHE A 381 9.99 -11.32 10.37
C PHE A 381 10.76 -11.26 11.69
N ALA A 382 12.09 -11.19 11.61
CA ALA A 382 12.97 -10.84 12.71
C ALA A 382 14.18 -10.02 12.19
N ASP A 383 14.59 -9.03 12.95
CA ASP A 383 15.75 -8.16 12.68
C ASP A 383 16.98 -8.54 13.52
N SER A 384 16.87 -9.60 14.30
CA SER A 384 17.89 -10.11 15.21
C SER A 384 17.62 -11.56 15.57
N GLY A 385 18.57 -12.22 16.22
CA GLY A 385 18.40 -13.59 16.69
C GLY A 385 19.58 -14.49 16.34
N THR A 386 19.31 -15.77 16.36
CA THR A 386 20.28 -16.82 15.98
C THR A 386 19.65 -17.71 14.92
N ALA A 387 20.31 -17.84 13.78
CA ALA A 387 19.87 -18.74 12.73
C ALA A 387 20.21 -20.20 13.09
N ALA A 388 19.25 -21.09 12.91
CA ALA A 388 19.41 -22.53 13.10
C ALA A 388 19.09 -23.28 11.81
N GLY A 389 20.03 -24.07 11.33
CA GLY A 389 19.90 -24.80 10.06
C GLY A 389 19.97 -23.86 8.85
N GLY A 390 19.32 -24.28 7.77
CA GLY A 390 19.37 -23.57 6.50
C GLY A 390 20.55 -23.95 5.62
N GLU A 391 20.48 -23.54 4.36
CA GLU A 391 21.51 -23.72 3.36
C GLU A 391 22.01 -22.36 2.89
N THR A 392 23.31 -22.24 2.63
CA THR A 392 23.87 -21.01 2.05
C THR A 392 23.40 -20.88 0.61
N ALA A 393 22.57 -19.86 0.35
CA ALA A 393 22.13 -19.52 -1.01
C ALA A 393 23.13 -18.60 -1.71
N ALA A 394 23.69 -17.62 -1.00
CA ALA A 394 24.68 -16.68 -1.53
C ALA A 394 25.58 -16.13 -0.43
N GLU A 395 26.79 -15.74 -0.81
CA GLU A 395 27.76 -15.03 0.04
C GLU A 395 28.35 -13.88 -0.73
N THR A 396 28.62 -12.78 -0.04
CA THR A 396 29.27 -11.61 -0.65
C THR A 396 30.10 -10.81 0.34
N THR A 397 31.09 -10.09 -0.17
CA THR A 397 31.65 -8.91 0.47
C THR A 397 31.27 -7.72 -0.39
N LEU A 398 30.54 -6.75 0.15
CA LEU A 398 30.02 -5.62 -0.62
C LEU A 398 31.16 -4.74 -1.14
N GLU A 399 31.53 -4.88 -2.39
CA GLU A 399 32.56 -4.04 -3.04
C GLU A 399 32.03 -2.63 -3.33
N SER A 400 30.72 -2.48 -3.51
CA SER A 400 30.01 -1.21 -3.69
C SER A 400 28.89 -1.06 -2.67
N LEU A 401 28.44 0.17 -2.45
CA LEU A 401 27.32 0.45 -1.53
C LEU A 401 26.04 -0.29 -1.95
N ASN A 402 25.78 -0.36 -3.24
CA ASN A 402 24.61 -1.06 -3.82
C ASN A 402 25.13 -2.10 -4.80
N GLN A 403 25.23 -3.36 -4.34
CA GLN A 403 25.77 -4.47 -5.12
C GLN A 403 24.66 -5.35 -5.69
N SER A 404 24.83 -5.79 -6.93
CA SER A 404 23.91 -6.72 -7.59
C SER A 404 24.69 -7.90 -8.15
N ASP A 405 24.25 -9.10 -7.74
CA ASP A 405 24.76 -10.38 -8.27
C ASP A 405 23.83 -10.93 -9.36
N VAL A 406 22.70 -10.25 -9.60
CA VAL A 406 21.71 -10.57 -10.63
C VAL A 406 21.77 -9.49 -11.71
N GLN A 407 21.84 -9.93 -12.97
CA GLN A 407 21.66 -9.03 -14.10
C GLN A 407 20.22 -9.16 -14.58
N GLY A 408 19.34 -8.27 -14.11
CA GLY A 408 17.98 -8.15 -14.61
C GLY A 408 17.98 -7.65 -16.06
N MET A 409 16.99 -8.03 -16.86
CA MET A 409 16.86 -7.57 -18.25
C MET A 409 16.63 -6.04 -18.35
N GLY A 410 16.18 -5.37 -17.29
CA GLY A 410 15.91 -3.92 -17.23
C GLY A 410 17.16 -3.03 -17.12
N GLY A 411 18.30 -3.55 -16.64
CA GLY A 411 19.53 -2.76 -16.39
C GLY A 411 20.43 -2.50 -17.60
N GLY A 412 20.16 -3.11 -18.76
CA GLY A 412 21.10 -3.18 -19.89
C GLY A 412 20.89 -2.21 -21.06
N MET A 413 19.80 -1.44 -21.14
CA MET A 413 19.50 -0.67 -22.35
C MET A 413 19.60 0.87 -22.24
N ARG A 414 19.98 1.46 -21.10
CA ARG A 414 20.15 2.92 -20.98
C ARG A 414 21.61 3.42 -20.79
N GLY A 415 22.60 2.57 -21.00
CA GLY A 415 24.03 2.93 -20.90
C GLY A 415 24.79 2.72 -22.20
N GLY A 416 24.92 3.75 -23.08
CA GLY A 416 26.05 3.85 -23.97
C GLY A 416 25.87 3.49 -25.42
N MET A 417 25.16 4.29 -26.22
CA MET A 417 25.62 4.59 -27.56
C MET A 417 26.74 5.65 -27.51
N GLY A 418 27.87 5.26 -26.95
CA GLY A 418 29.16 5.92 -27.15
C GLY A 418 29.68 5.47 -28.49
N GLY A 419 29.64 6.38 -29.50
CA GLY A 419 30.13 6.13 -30.85
C GLY A 419 31.57 5.70 -30.86
N GLY A 420 31.85 4.45 -31.23
CA GLY A 420 33.12 4.01 -31.75
C GLY A 420 33.31 4.61 -33.13
N MET A 421 34.17 5.62 -33.25
CA MET A 421 34.68 6.12 -34.51
C MET A 421 35.49 5.01 -35.19
N MET A 422 35.03 4.51 -36.32
CA MET A 422 35.88 3.89 -37.34
C MET A 422 36.39 4.99 -38.28
N PRO A 423 37.67 4.99 -38.66
CA PRO A 423 38.19 5.99 -39.58
C PRO A 423 37.98 5.60 -41.05
N GLY A 424 37.43 6.51 -41.81
CA GLY A 424 37.78 6.82 -43.17
C GLY A 424 37.18 6.03 -44.33
N ALA A 425 36.25 6.66 -45.05
CA ALA A 425 36.30 6.72 -46.52
C ALA A 425 35.32 7.83 -46.97
N ASP A 426 35.82 8.69 -47.82
CA ASP A 426 35.18 9.85 -48.44
C ASP A 426 33.92 9.45 -49.23
N GLY A 427 32.83 10.20 -49.09
CA GLY A 427 31.64 10.06 -49.92
C GLY A 427 30.56 11.08 -49.50
N GLU A 428 30.28 12.00 -50.42
CA GLU A 428 29.42 13.18 -50.31
C GLU A 428 28.03 12.92 -49.72
N ARG A 429 27.58 13.84 -48.86
CA ARG A 429 26.22 13.94 -48.36
C ARG A 429 25.28 14.56 -49.41
N PRO A 430 24.06 14.03 -49.62
CA PRO A 430 23.00 14.83 -50.21
C PRO A 430 22.22 15.58 -49.13
N GLU A 431 21.97 16.86 -49.41
CA GLU A 431 21.14 17.80 -48.63
C GLU A 431 19.70 17.27 -48.46
N LYS A 432 19.18 17.33 -47.24
CA LYS A 432 17.75 17.17 -46.99
C LYS A 432 17.05 18.53 -47.04
N VAL A 433 16.27 18.72 -48.09
CA VAL A 433 15.30 19.81 -48.24
C VAL A 433 14.14 19.59 -47.28
N PHE A 434 13.89 20.56 -46.41
CA PHE A 434 12.66 20.64 -45.62
C PHE A 434 11.51 21.09 -46.54
N GLY A 435 10.46 20.26 -46.64
CA GLY A 435 9.20 20.60 -47.25
C GLY A 435 8.10 20.58 -46.20
N GLU A 436 7.54 21.75 -45.88
CA GLU A 436 6.26 21.91 -45.20
C GLU A 436 5.11 21.41 -46.07
N ASN A 437 4.16 20.68 -45.50
CA ASN A 437 2.69 20.82 -45.65
C ASN A 437 1.97 19.58 -45.14
N GLY A 438 1.13 19.67 -44.09
CA GLY A 438 -0.29 19.90 -44.23
C GLY A 438 -1.12 18.64 -44.44
N GLY A 439 -1.74 18.12 -43.37
CA GLY A 439 -3.16 17.80 -43.40
C GLY A 439 -3.62 16.37 -43.72
N ARG A 440 -4.46 15.90 -42.81
CA ARG A 440 -5.60 14.98 -42.96
C ARG A 440 -5.39 13.48 -42.81
N GLY A 441 -6.18 13.01 -41.84
CA GLY A 441 -6.50 11.63 -41.47
C GLY A 441 -6.94 10.76 -42.67
N GLY A 442 -6.61 9.49 -42.57
CA GLY A 442 -7.09 8.43 -43.42
C GLY A 442 -7.24 7.15 -42.60
N LYS A 443 -8.48 6.81 -42.31
CA LYS A 443 -8.88 5.46 -41.84
C LYS A 443 -8.35 4.44 -42.85
N MET A 444 -7.59 3.47 -42.38
CA MET A 444 -7.31 2.27 -43.19
C MET A 444 -8.47 1.29 -43.05
N ASP A 445 -9.20 1.16 -44.15
CA ASP A 445 -10.20 0.12 -44.41
C ASP A 445 -9.44 -1.15 -44.79
N MET A 446 -9.54 -2.21 -43.97
CA MET A 446 -9.03 -3.53 -44.33
C MET A 446 -10.20 -4.41 -44.73
N THR A 447 -10.48 -4.49 -46.00
CA THR A 447 -11.29 -5.57 -46.60
C THR A 447 -10.41 -6.81 -46.79
N PRO A 448 -10.85 -8.00 -46.39
CA PRO A 448 -10.18 -9.25 -46.70
C PRO A 448 -10.52 -9.72 -48.15
N PRO A 449 -9.64 -10.46 -48.82
CA PRO A 449 -9.88 -10.97 -50.16
C PRO A 449 -10.84 -12.17 -50.14
N ASP A 450 -11.70 -12.20 -51.18
CA ASP A 450 -12.67 -13.26 -51.50
C ASP A 450 -11.99 -14.61 -51.77
N GLY A 451 -12.61 -15.69 -51.26
CA GLY A 451 -12.18 -17.05 -51.60
C GLY A 451 -12.99 -18.19 -50.96
N GLU A 452 -14.01 -18.59 -51.68
CA GLU A 452 -14.64 -19.92 -51.76
C GLU A 452 -15.50 -20.52 -50.63
N ALA A 453 -16.66 -20.89 -51.07
CA ALA A 453 -17.79 -21.53 -50.41
C ALA A 453 -17.52 -22.99 -50.00
N GLY A 454 -18.18 -23.41 -48.93
CA GLY A 454 -18.61 -24.81 -48.78
C GLY A 454 -18.29 -25.46 -47.44
N ALA A 455 -19.20 -25.41 -46.49
CA ALA A 455 -19.68 -26.55 -45.70
C ALA A 455 -20.58 -26.07 -44.54
N THR A 456 -21.82 -26.48 -44.56
CA THR A 456 -22.83 -26.39 -43.50
C THR A 456 -22.42 -27.20 -42.26
N PRO A 457 -22.56 -26.67 -41.03
CA PRO A 457 -22.48 -27.47 -39.80
C PRO A 457 -23.83 -28.13 -39.48
N PRO A 458 -23.84 -29.33 -38.86
CA PRO A 458 -25.04 -30.07 -38.55
C PRO A 458 -25.77 -29.55 -37.32
N ASP A 459 -27.12 -29.60 -37.41
CA ASP A 459 -28.09 -29.39 -36.33
C ASP A 459 -27.75 -30.16 -35.04
N ARG A 460 -27.73 -29.47 -33.93
CA ARG A 460 -27.85 -30.08 -32.59
C ARG A 460 -29.27 -29.85 -32.05
N LYS A 461 -30.02 -30.93 -32.10
CA LYS A 461 -31.33 -31.08 -31.46
C LYS A 461 -31.25 -31.01 -29.96
N ASN A 462 -32.27 -30.35 -29.41
CA ASN A 462 -32.69 -30.33 -28.02
C ASN A 462 -32.65 -31.72 -27.33
N GLY A 463 -32.07 -31.76 -26.13
CA GLY A 463 -32.24 -32.82 -25.15
C GLY A 463 -32.54 -32.20 -23.79
N MET A 464 -33.84 -32.03 -23.47
CA MET A 464 -34.32 -31.86 -22.10
C MET A 464 -34.07 -33.16 -21.34
N GLY A 465 -33.29 -33.08 -20.23
CA GLY A 465 -33.18 -34.12 -19.24
C GLY A 465 -33.74 -33.63 -17.91
N GLU A 466 -34.85 -34.21 -17.50
CA GLU A 466 -35.50 -34.03 -16.20
C GLU A 466 -34.57 -34.41 -15.08
N PHE A 467 -34.39 -33.54 -14.06
CA PHE A 467 -33.80 -33.90 -12.78
C PHE A 467 -34.91 -34.22 -11.78
N GLY A 468 -34.96 -35.50 -11.43
CA GLY A 468 -35.85 -36.06 -10.43
C GLY A 468 -35.53 -35.58 -9.03
N SER A 469 -36.62 -35.38 -8.28
CA SER A 469 -36.67 -35.06 -6.85
C SER A 469 -36.01 -36.14 -6.00
N ILE A 470 -35.14 -35.73 -5.06
CA ILE A 470 -34.70 -36.55 -3.95
C ILE A 470 -35.49 -36.13 -2.71
N LYS A 471 -36.20 -37.11 -2.14
CA LYS A 471 -37.01 -37.02 -0.92
C LYS A 471 -36.10 -36.89 0.31
N GLU A 472 -36.54 -36.05 1.25
CA GLU A 472 -36.17 -36.09 2.65
C GLU A 472 -36.39 -37.50 3.26
N ASN A 473 -35.45 -37.94 4.09
CA ASN A 473 -35.76 -38.88 5.16
C ASN A 473 -34.81 -38.67 6.36
N THR A 474 -35.47 -38.29 7.47
CA THR A 474 -35.13 -38.39 8.91
C THR A 474 -33.83 -37.78 9.38
#